data_bf98d493697a7dd4d2b9cd65362d55ed
#
_entry.id   bf98d493697a7dd4d2b9cd65362d55ed
#
_cell.length_a   1.000
_cell.length_b   1.000
_cell.length_c   1.000
_cell.angle_alpha   90.00
_cell.angle_beta   90.00
_cell.angle_gamma   90.00
#
_symmetry.space_group_name_H-M   'P 1'
#
loop_
_entity.id
_entity.type
_entity.pdbx_description
1 polymer ?
#
loop_
_entity_poly.entity_id
_entity_poly.type
_entity_poly.pdbx_seq_one_letter_code
_entity_poly.pdbx_strand_id
1 'polypeptide(L)'
;MATSIIDLSSDRTAEACAGSEDLRLVDELRDGVERAYEELLTRFQQPVFALAFRLLNDQSEAGDVVQEVFLKVFRNIGSFRGQSTLKTWIYRITVNEAHNARRWFFRHRRREVELDVDPEESRNWKETIPDRTRSPYEEAVDREQHQMIEAALEKINPIFREAVVLRDITDLSYEEIAEVLGVSLGTVKSRILRGREALRDQLAGSMKSRPAMKLVPKTAE
;
A
#
# COMPACT_ATOMS: atom_id res chain seq x y z
N MET A 1 8.59 13.88 38.97
CA MET A 1 9.12 14.42 37.71
C MET A 1 10.12 13.42 37.17
N ALA A 2 9.72 12.58 36.23
CA ALA A 2 10.63 11.68 35.52
C ALA A 2 10.37 11.90 34.02
N THR A 3 11.28 12.66 33.40
CA THR A 3 11.29 12.95 31.97
C THR A 3 11.75 11.68 31.26
N SER A 4 10.86 11.04 30.52
CA SER A 4 11.20 9.92 29.62
C SER A 4 12.01 10.47 28.47
N ILE A 5 13.31 10.17 28.47
CA ILE A 5 14.20 10.40 27.34
C ILE A 5 13.87 9.31 26.33
N ILE A 6 13.11 9.68 25.28
CA ILE A 6 12.91 8.83 24.10
C ILE A 6 14.29 8.68 23.45
N ASP A 7 14.76 7.45 23.38
CA ASP A 7 16.06 7.08 22.82
C ASP A 7 16.03 7.24 21.28
N LEU A 8 16.45 8.41 20.82
CA LEU A 8 16.61 8.78 19.40
C LEU A 8 17.83 8.10 18.73
N SER A 9 18.60 7.30 19.47
CA SER A 9 19.80 6.65 18.94
C SER A 9 19.51 5.33 18.22
N SER A 10 18.44 4.61 18.61
CA SER A 10 18.04 3.34 17.98
C SER A 10 17.51 3.52 16.57
N ASP A 11 16.83 4.62 16.29
CA ASP A 11 16.21 4.89 14.99
C ASP A 11 17.24 5.19 13.89
N ARG A 12 18.28 5.95 14.21
CA ARG A 12 19.37 6.27 13.27
C ARG A 12 20.24 5.06 12.90
N THR A 13 20.42 4.12 13.83
CA THR A 13 21.18 2.89 13.55
C THR A 13 20.39 1.92 12.66
N ALA A 14 19.09 1.83 12.83
CA ALA A 14 18.21 1.01 11.98
C ALA A 14 18.14 1.58 10.55
N GLU A 15 18.00 2.89 10.38
CA GLU A 15 18.01 3.54 9.06
C GLU A 15 19.37 3.41 8.36
N ALA A 16 20.49 3.53 9.08
CA ALA A 16 21.83 3.35 8.53
C ALA A 16 22.08 1.88 8.11
N CYS A 17 21.60 0.91 8.87
CA CYS A 17 21.67 -0.51 8.50
C CYS A 17 20.79 -0.83 7.30
N ALA A 18 19.56 -0.35 7.25
CA ALA A 18 18.66 -0.54 6.12
C ALA A 18 19.24 0.07 4.84
N GLY A 19 19.86 1.24 4.93
CA GLY A 19 20.56 1.88 3.82
C GLY A 19 21.73 1.04 3.28
N SER A 20 22.50 0.39 4.16
CA SER A 20 23.63 -0.45 3.74
C SER A 20 23.20 -1.76 3.09
N GLU A 21 22.11 -2.38 3.56
CA GLU A 21 21.52 -3.58 2.96
C GLU A 21 20.90 -3.27 1.59
N ASP A 22 20.21 -2.15 1.45
CA ASP A 22 19.67 -1.71 0.17
C ASP A 22 20.77 -1.47 -0.87
N LEU A 23 21.89 -0.86 -0.48
CA LEU A 23 23.03 -0.63 -1.37
C LEU A 23 23.65 -1.94 -1.83
N ARG A 24 23.86 -2.88 -0.90
CA ARG A 24 24.36 -4.23 -1.23
C ARG A 24 23.43 -4.93 -2.24
N LEU A 25 22.13 -4.93 -1.96
CA LEU A 25 21.13 -5.53 -2.84
C LEU A 25 21.15 -4.90 -4.24
N VAL A 26 21.26 -3.58 -4.32
CA VAL A 26 21.34 -2.84 -5.58
C VAL A 26 22.59 -3.21 -6.37
N ASP A 27 23.75 -3.34 -5.71
CA ASP A 27 25.01 -3.72 -6.38
C ASP A 27 24.95 -5.17 -6.89
N GLU A 28 24.43 -6.12 -6.09
CA GLU A 28 24.22 -7.50 -6.51
C GLU A 28 23.22 -7.60 -7.68
N LEU A 29 22.16 -6.77 -7.70
CA LEU A 29 21.22 -6.71 -8.83
C LEU A 29 21.86 -6.16 -10.11
N ARG A 30 22.76 -5.18 -10.00
CA ARG A 30 23.54 -4.64 -11.13
C ARG A 30 24.48 -5.67 -11.72
N ASP A 31 25.09 -6.50 -10.86
CA ASP A 31 25.97 -7.57 -11.24
C ASP A 31 25.22 -8.82 -11.79
N GLY A 32 23.88 -8.78 -11.78
CA GLY A 32 23.04 -9.86 -12.30
C GLY A 32 23.00 -11.10 -11.42
N VAL A 33 23.24 -10.95 -10.11
CA VAL A 33 23.22 -12.06 -9.15
C VAL A 33 21.78 -12.56 -8.97
N GLU A 34 21.49 -13.80 -9.37
CA GLU A 34 20.14 -14.40 -9.35
C GLU A 34 19.45 -14.30 -7.97
N ARG A 35 20.19 -14.61 -6.91
CA ARG A 35 19.70 -14.51 -5.53
C ARG A 35 19.20 -13.10 -5.17
N ALA A 36 19.81 -12.04 -5.73
CA ALA A 36 19.39 -10.67 -5.45
C ALA A 36 18.01 -10.35 -6.06
N TYR A 37 17.67 -10.98 -7.20
CA TYR A 37 16.32 -10.87 -7.78
C TYR A 37 15.28 -11.56 -6.90
N GLU A 38 15.59 -12.74 -6.35
CA GLU A 38 14.71 -13.45 -5.42
C GLU A 38 14.50 -12.66 -4.12
N GLU A 39 15.57 -12.08 -3.56
CA GLU A 39 15.53 -11.24 -2.37
C GLU A 39 14.64 -10.00 -2.61
N LEU A 40 14.80 -9.32 -3.75
CA LEU A 40 14.01 -8.17 -4.13
C LEU A 40 12.51 -8.53 -4.25
N LEU A 41 12.19 -9.61 -4.95
CA LEU A 41 10.81 -10.07 -5.11
C LEU A 41 10.19 -10.45 -3.76
N THR A 42 10.90 -11.22 -2.95
CA THR A 42 10.44 -11.63 -1.61
C THR A 42 10.14 -10.42 -0.73
N ARG A 43 10.98 -9.38 -0.78
CA ARG A 43 10.84 -8.18 0.06
C ARG A 43 9.76 -7.23 -0.44
N PHE A 44 9.61 -7.07 -1.75
CA PHE A 44 8.80 -5.98 -2.31
C PHE A 44 7.53 -6.42 -3.05
N GLN A 45 7.37 -7.69 -3.44
CA GLN A 45 6.21 -8.12 -4.23
C GLN A 45 4.88 -7.83 -3.53
N GLN A 46 4.73 -8.26 -2.28
CA GLN A 46 3.49 -8.04 -1.51
C GLN A 46 3.23 -6.55 -1.21
N PRO A 47 4.21 -5.77 -0.72
CA PRO A 47 4.04 -4.33 -0.52
C PRO A 47 3.65 -3.57 -1.81
N VAL A 48 4.27 -3.89 -2.94
CA VAL A 48 3.96 -3.28 -4.25
C VAL A 48 2.55 -3.65 -4.70
N PHE A 49 2.16 -4.93 -4.57
CA PHE A 49 0.82 -5.38 -4.87
C PHE A 49 -0.23 -4.67 -4.00
N ALA A 50 0.00 -4.61 -2.70
CA ALA A 50 -0.89 -3.95 -1.76
C ALA A 50 -1.05 -2.45 -2.05
N LEU A 51 0.03 -1.77 -2.46
CA LEU A 51 -0.01 -0.38 -2.90
C LEU A 51 -0.81 -0.25 -4.20
N ALA A 52 -0.47 -1.02 -5.23
CA ALA A 52 -1.13 -0.99 -6.53
C ALA A 52 -2.64 -1.26 -6.39
N PHE A 53 -3.03 -2.29 -5.63
CA PHE A 53 -4.42 -2.62 -5.36
C PHE A 53 -5.20 -1.46 -4.72
N ARG A 54 -4.64 -0.79 -3.69
CA ARG A 54 -5.28 0.36 -3.04
C ARG A 54 -5.42 1.57 -3.96
N LEU A 55 -4.55 1.70 -4.95
CA LEU A 55 -4.63 2.79 -5.93
C LEU A 55 -5.64 2.52 -7.04
N LEU A 56 -5.76 1.27 -7.48
CA LEU A 56 -6.58 0.85 -8.63
C LEU A 56 -7.94 0.30 -8.23
N ASN A 57 -8.01 -0.35 -7.06
CA ASN A 57 -9.19 -1.09 -6.57
C ASN A 57 -9.62 -2.23 -7.52
N ASP A 58 -8.67 -2.81 -8.23
CA ASP A 58 -8.85 -3.94 -9.13
C ASP A 58 -7.67 -4.90 -8.96
N GLN A 59 -7.96 -6.18 -8.71
CA GLN A 59 -6.95 -7.19 -8.42
C GLN A 59 -6.15 -7.59 -9.66
N SER A 60 -6.82 -7.71 -10.80
CA SER A 60 -6.19 -8.08 -12.07
C SER A 60 -5.24 -6.99 -12.52
N GLU A 61 -5.72 -5.73 -12.54
CA GLU A 61 -4.90 -4.58 -12.88
C GLU A 61 -3.71 -4.39 -11.92
N ALA A 62 -3.93 -4.63 -10.62
CA ALA A 62 -2.84 -4.57 -9.65
C ALA A 62 -1.78 -5.64 -9.94
N GLY A 63 -2.17 -6.85 -10.34
CA GLY A 63 -1.27 -7.91 -10.77
C GLY A 63 -0.42 -7.51 -11.98
N ASP A 64 -1.04 -6.94 -12.99
CA ASP A 64 -0.36 -6.45 -14.20
C ASP A 64 0.61 -5.32 -13.88
N VAL A 65 0.19 -4.39 -13.02
CA VAL A 65 1.06 -3.29 -12.54
C VAL A 65 2.27 -3.83 -11.78
N VAL A 66 2.11 -4.85 -10.94
CA VAL A 66 3.24 -5.48 -10.22
C VAL A 66 4.27 -6.03 -11.19
N GLN A 67 3.83 -6.77 -12.22
CA GLN A 67 4.73 -7.32 -13.24
C GLN A 67 5.50 -6.20 -13.95
N GLU A 68 4.80 -5.15 -14.40
CA GLU A 68 5.42 -4.03 -15.09
C GLU A 68 6.39 -3.25 -14.19
N VAL A 69 6.06 -3.09 -12.89
CA VAL A 69 6.94 -2.46 -11.89
C VAL A 69 8.25 -3.22 -11.80
N PHE A 70 8.22 -4.55 -11.60
CA PHE A 70 9.45 -5.33 -11.47
C PHE A 70 10.25 -5.37 -12.77
N LEU A 71 9.60 -5.45 -13.93
CA LEU A 71 10.28 -5.32 -15.22
C LEU A 71 11.01 -3.97 -15.33
N LYS A 72 10.40 -2.88 -14.88
CA LYS A 72 11.02 -1.54 -14.86
C LYS A 72 12.14 -1.43 -13.83
N VAL A 73 11.97 -2.01 -12.66
CA VAL A 73 13.01 -2.08 -11.63
C VAL A 73 14.25 -2.78 -12.23
N PHE A 74 14.10 -3.96 -12.81
CA PHE A 74 15.21 -4.73 -13.36
C PHE A 74 15.91 -4.01 -14.53
N ARG A 75 15.14 -3.39 -15.42
CA ARG A 75 15.71 -2.63 -16.55
C ARG A 75 16.44 -1.37 -16.11
N ASN A 76 16.04 -0.75 -15.01
CA ASN A 76 16.51 0.57 -14.61
C ASN A 76 17.34 0.56 -13.32
N ILE A 77 17.63 -0.60 -12.70
CA ILE A 77 18.40 -0.68 -11.45
C ILE A 77 19.80 -0.05 -11.60
N GLY A 78 20.39 -0.13 -12.79
CA GLY A 78 21.66 0.53 -13.08
C GLY A 78 21.62 2.06 -12.98
N SER A 79 20.42 2.68 -13.09
CA SER A 79 20.21 4.12 -12.97
C SER A 79 19.90 4.59 -11.55
N PHE A 80 19.64 3.68 -10.62
CA PHE A 80 19.42 4.01 -9.22
C PHE A 80 20.69 4.61 -8.60
N ARG A 81 20.62 5.82 -8.08
CA ARG A 81 21.78 6.58 -7.57
C ARG A 81 21.83 6.68 -6.04
N GLY A 82 20.93 6.03 -5.32
CA GLY A 82 20.87 6.11 -3.86
C GLY A 82 20.47 7.49 -3.32
N GLN A 83 19.82 8.31 -4.13
CA GLN A 83 19.33 9.63 -3.68
C GLN A 83 18.08 9.53 -2.79
N SER A 84 17.40 8.41 -2.83
CA SER A 84 16.30 8.01 -1.94
C SER A 84 16.49 6.55 -1.54
N THR A 85 15.64 6.06 -0.63
CA THR A 85 15.62 4.62 -0.29
C THR A 85 15.18 3.79 -1.49
N LEU A 86 15.61 2.52 -1.56
CA LEU A 86 15.17 1.59 -2.60
C LEU A 86 13.62 1.44 -2.58
N LYS A 87 13.02 1.43 -1.40
CA LYS A 87 11.57 1.42 -1.18
C LYS A 87 10.90 2.63 -1.84
N THR A 88 11.37 3.84 -1.57
CA THR A 88 10.82 5.08 -2.14
C THR A 88 10.91 5.08 -3.66
N TRP A 89 12.03 4.62 -4.22
CA TRP A 89 12.23 4.53 -5.66
C TRP A 89 11.27 3.52 -6.32
N ILE A 90 11.10 2.32 -5.74
CA ILE A 90 10.16 1.30 -6.22
C ILE A 90 8.72 1.82 -6.13
N TYR A 91 8.34 2.48 -5.02
CA TYR A 91 6.99 3.01 -4.85
C TYR A 91 6.68 4.14 -5.83
N ARG A 92 7.67 4.98 -6.19
CA ARG A 92 7.52 5.96 -7.25
C ARG A 92 7.21 5.31 -8.60
N ILE A 93 7.89 4.21 -8.92
CA ILE A 93 7.58 3.42 -10.13
C ILE A 93 6.16 2.87 -10.03
N THR A 94 5.78 2.28 -8.89
CA THR A 94 4.45 1.69 -8.65
C THR A 94 3.32 2.72 -8.84
N VAL A 95 3.44 3.91 -8.24
CA VAL A 95 2.44 4.98 -8.38
C VAL A 95 2.33 5.44 -9.83
N ASN A 96 3.46 5.59 -10.53
CA ASN A 96 3.46 5.97 -11.93
C ASN A 96 2.77 4.93 -12.81
N GLU A 97 3.01 3.63 -12.58
CA GLU A 97 2.35 2.56 -13.35
C GLU A 97 0.87 2.46 -13.02
N ALA A 98 0.48 2.59 -11.77
CA ALA A 98 -0.94 2.67 -11.39
C ALA A 98 -1.65 3.86 -12.07
N HIS A 99 -1.00 5.03 -12.17
CA HIS A 99 -1.54 6.16 -12.91
C HIS A 99 -1.63 5.89 -14.43
N ASN A 100 -0.66 5.17 -15.01
CA ASN A 100 -0.68 4.78 -16.42
C ASN A 100 -1.82 3.81 -16.70
N ALA A 101 -1.97 2.75 -15.89
CA ALA A 101 -3.04 1.77 -15.97
C ALA A 101 -4.41 2.46 -15.90
N ARG A 102 -4.63 3.32 -14.90
CA ARG A 102 -5.88 4.06 -14.74
C ARG A 102 -6.18 4.96 -15.94
N ARG A 103 -5.17 5.67 -16.49
CA ARG A 103 -5.35 6.51 -17.70
C ARG A 103 -5.70 5.69 -18.94
N TRP A 104 -5.09 4.50 -19.08
CA TRP A 104 -5.38 3.58 -20.16
C TRP A 104 -6.82 3.09 -20.08
N PHE A 105 -7.28 2.68 -18.90
CA PHE A 105 -8.64 2.23 -18.61
C PHE A 105 -9.70 3.30 -18.94
N PHE A 106 -9.51 4.53 -18.45
CA PHE A 106 -10.43 5.64 -18.77
C PHE A 106 -10.53 5.93 -20.27
N ARG A 107 -9.46 5.70 -21.03
CA ARG A 107 -9.47 5.89 -22.50
C ARG A 107 -10.18 4.73 -23.22
N HIS A 108 -10.05 3.50 -22.74
CA HIS A 108 -10.57 2.30 -23.41
C HIS A 108 -11.99 1.98 -22.96
N ARG A 109 -12.36 2.16 -21.69
CA ARG A 109 -13.73 1.98 -21.19
C ARG A 109 -14.76 2.91 -21.87
N ARG A 110 -14.34 4.00 -22.46
CA ARG A 110 -15.21 4.83 -23.33
C ARG A 110 -15.49 4.19 -24.69
N ARG A 111 -14.75 3.14 -25.06
CA ARG A 111 -14.91 2.42 -26.34
C ARG A 111 -15.62 1.08 -26.22
N GLU A 112 -15.62 0.50 -25.04
CA GLU A 112 -16.26 -0.79 -24.77
C GLU A 112 -17.43 -0.58 -23.83
N VAL A 113 -18.61 -0.43 -24.41
CA VAL A 113 -19.88 -0.60 -23.71
C VAL A 113 -20.09 -2.09 -23.58
N GLU A 114 -20.36 -2.55 -22.33
CA GLU A 114 -20.88 -3.86 -21.97
C GLU A 114 -20.01 -5.10 -22.21
N LEU A 115 -19.26 -5.47 -21.20
CA LEU A 115 -19.11 -6.87 -20.79
C LEU A 115 -19.23 -6.90 -19.26
N ASP A 116 -20.30 -7.53 -18.79
CA ASP A 116 -20.56 -7.84 -17.39
C ASP A 116 -19.40 -8.67 -16.82
N VAL A 117 -18.61 -8.10 -15.92
CA VAL A 117 -17.64 -8.82 -15.12
C VAL A 117 -18.22 -9.00 -13.73
N ASP A 118 -18.43 -10.27 -13.37
CA ASP A 118 -18.98 -10.71 -12.10
C ASP A 118 -18.11 -10.22 -10.92
N PRO A 119 -18.69 -9.54 -9.91
CA PRO A 119 -17.92 -8.93 -8.80
C PRO A 119 -17.37 -9.93 -7.78
N GLU A 120 -17.62 -11.23 -7.91
CA GLU A 120 -17.29 -12.19 -6.85
C GLU A 120 -15.85 -12.74 -6.88
N GLU A 121 -15.12 -12.65 -7.98
CA GLU A 121 -13.74 -13.19 -8.05
C GLU A 121 -12.65 -12.30 -7.43
N SER A 122 -12.96 -11.08 -7.06
CA SER A 122 -11.97 -10.08 -6.61
C SER A 122 -11.49 -10.20 -5.15
N ARG A 123 -11.83 -11.24 -4.39
CA ARG A 123 -11.66 -11.22 -2.92
C ARG A 123 -10.56 -12.09 -2.32
N ASN A 124 -9.73 -12.79 -3.09
CA ASN A 124 -8.97 -13.93 -2.55
C ASN A 124 -7.45 -13.74 -2.37
N TRP A 125 -6.91 -12.51 -2.43
CA TRP A 125 -5.47 -12.29 -2.18
C TRP A 125 -5.06 -12.26 -0.69
N LYS A 126 -6.04 -12.39 0.24
CA LYS A 126 -5.84 -12.29 1.69
C LYS A 126 -5.35 -13.57 2.38
N GLU A 127 -4.96 -14.60 1.66
CA GLU A 127 -4.23 -15.71 2.27
C GLU A 127 -2.78 -15.32 2.54
N THR A 128 -2.61 -14.30 3.37
CA THR A 128 -1.37 -14.04 4.09
C THR A 128 -1.18 -15.16 5.11
N ILE A 129 0.01 -15.71 5.16
CA ILE A 129 0.47 -16.75 6.07
C ILE A 129 -0.20 -16.62 7.44
N PRO A 130 -0.97 -17.62 7.91
CA PRO A 130 -1.66 -17.52 9.19
C PRO A 130 -0.63 -17.43 10.32
N ASP A 131 -0.66 -16.33 11.05
CA ASP A 131 0.03 -16.23 12.33
C ASP A 131 -0.69 -17.16 13.32
N ARG A 132 -0.08 -18.30 13.60
CA ARG A 132 -0.64 -19.39 14.43
C ARG A 132 -0.88 -19.00 15.91
N THR A 133 -0.62 -17.74 16.29
CA THR A 133 -0.75 -17.27 17.67
C THR A 133 -2.07 -16.55 17.96
N ARG A 134 -2.88 -16.22 16.93
CA ARG A 134 -4.15 -15.49 17.10
C ARG A 134 -5.38 -16.40 17.11
N SER A 135 -6.38 -16.00 17.89
CA SER A 135 -7.65 -16.73 17.91
C SER A 135 -8.45 -16.48 16.63
N PRO A 136 -9.27 -17.45 16.15
CA PRO A 136 -10.13 -17.27 14.97
C PRO A 136 -11.09 -16.08 15.08
N TYR A 137 -11.47 -15.70 16.30
CA TYR A 137 -12.32 -14.54 16.56
C TYR A 137 -11.56 -13.23 16.33
N GLU A 138 -10.32 -13.11 16.82
CA GLU A 138 -9.48 -11.93 16.59
C GLU A 138 -9.15 -11.76 15.11
N GLU A 139 -8.87 -12.85 14.41
CA GLU A 139 -8.67 -12.83 12.96
C GLU A 139 -9.92 -12.36 12.19
N ALA A 140 -11.11 -12.80 12.63
CA ALA A 140 -12.36 -12.38 12.01
C ALA A 140 -12.63 -10.88 12.22
N VAL A 141 -12.38 -10.36 13.43
CA VAL A 141 -12.53 -8.94 13.77
C VAL A 141 -11.55 -8.10 12.97
N ASP A 142 -10.27 -8.49 12.92
CA ASP A 142 -9.24 -7.79 12.15
C ASP A 142 -9.59 -7.77 10.66
N ARG A 143 -10.08 -8.89 10.12
CA ARG A 143 -10.50 -8.99 8.71
C ARG A 143 -11.67 -8.05 8.41
N GLU A 144 -12.65 -7.96 9.29
CA GLU A 144 -13.79 -7.06 9.12
C GLU A 144 -13.35 -5.59 9.18
N GLN A 145 -12.44 -5.24 10.10
CA GLN A 145 -11.87 -3.89 10.19
C GLN A 145 -11.09 -3.52 8.92
N HIS A 146 -10.26 -4.42 8.41
CA HIS A 146 -9.53 -4.20 7.16
C HIS A 146 -10.48 -3.99 5.98
N GLN A 147 -11.53 -4.80 5.85
CA GLN A 147 -12.52 -4.63 4.79
C GLN A 147 -13.22 -3.28 4.86
N MET A 148 -13.54 -2.82 6.08
CA MET A 148 -14.18 -1.52 6.29
C MET A 148 -13.25 -0.36 5.89
N ILE A 149 -11.96 -0.46 6.21
CA ILE A 149 -10.95 0.54 5.83
C ILE A 149 -10.78 0.57 4.30
N GLU A 150 -10.64 -0.59 3.65
CA GLU A 150 -10.50 -0.67 2.19
C GLU A 150 -11.75 -0.10 1.48
N ALA A 151 -12.94 -0.45 1.93
CA ALA A 151 -14.20 0.11 1.39
C ALA A 151 -14.34 1.63 1.63
N ALA A 152 -13.78 2.14 2.70
CA ALA A 152 -13.76 3.58 2.96
C ALA A 152 -12.72 4.29 2.08
N LEU A 153 -11.54 3.70 1.90
CA LEU A 153 -10.48 4.22 1.01
C LEU A 153 -10.95 4.32 -0.44
N GLU A 154 -11.73 3.34 -0.91
CA GLU A 154 -12.27 3.34 -2.27
C GLU A 154 -13.13 4.58 -2.57
N LYS A 155 -13.87 5.06 -1.57
CA LYS A 155 -14.79 6.21 -1.71
C LYS A 155 -14.09 7.57 -1.63
N ILE A 156 -12.81 7.61 -1.28
CA ILE A 156 -12.05 8.86 -1.19
C ILE A 156 -11.54 9.26 -2.58
N ASN A 157 -11.47 10.57 -2.81
CA ASN A 157 -10.85 11.11 -4.02
C ASN A 157 -9.45 10.50 -4.20
N PRO A 158 -9.14 9.93 -5.38
CA PRO A 158 -7.88 9.23 -5.64
C PRO A 158 -6.62 10.02 -5.25
N ILE A 159 -6.59 11.34 -5.49
CA ILE A 159 -5.44 12.19 -5.14
C ILE A 159 -5.19 12.24 -3.62
N PHE A 160 -6.24 12.22 -2.82
CA PHE A 160 -6.13 12.21 -1.36
C PHE A 160 -5.86 10.81 -0.82
N ARG A 161 -6.48 9.78 -1.44
CA ARG A 161 -6.23 8.37 -1.13
C ARG A 161 -4.77 8.00 -1.28
N GLU A 162 -4.13 8.38 -2.39
CA GLU A 162 -2.70 8.15 -2.64
C GLU A 162 -1.84 8.67 -1.49
N ALA A 163 -2.06 9.91 -1.06
CA ALA A 163 -1.28 10.51 0.01
C ALA A 163 -1.49 9.84 1.38
N VAL A 164 -2.73 9.43 1.70
CA VAL A 164 -3.05 8.70 2.93
C VAL A 164 -2.46 7.29 2.89
N VAL A 165 -2.59 6.57 1.78
CA VAL A 165 -2.02 5.22 1.63
C VAL A 165 -0.50 5.26 1.79
N LEU A 166 0.19 6.20 1.12
CA LEU A 166 1.64 6.34 1.22
C LEU A 166 2.08 6.74 2.64
N ARG A 167 1.31 7.56 3.36
CA ARG A 167 1.67 7.95 4.72
C ARG A 167 1.29 6.92 5.77
N ASP A 168 0.01 6.50 5.80
CA ASP A 168 -0.57 5.80 6.94
C ASP A 168 -0.50 4.27 6.80
N ILE A 169 -0.26 3.76 5.59
CA ILE A 169 -0.18 2.31 5.33
C ILE A 169 1.25 1.91 4.95
N THR A 170 1.94 2.69 4.12
CA THR A 170 3.31 2.36 3.71
C THR A 170 4.38 3.05 4.54
N ASP A 171 3.96 3.92 5.46
CA ASP A 171 4.81 4.65 6.44
C ASP A 171 5.96 5.45 5.80
N LEU A 172 5.71 6.09 4.66
CA LEU A 172 6.66 7.02 4.07
C LEU A 172 6.65 8.36 4.80
N SER A 173 7.81 9.01 4.90
CA SER A 173 7.93 10.40 5.35
C SER A 173 7.25 11.37 4.38
N TYR A 174 6.99 12.58 4.80
CA TYR A 174 6.40 13.60 3.91
C TYR A 174 7.32 13.96 2.74
N GLU A 175 8.61 13.93 2.97
CA GLU A 175 9.66 14.17 1.99
C GLU A 175 9.66 13.06 0.93
N GLU A 176 9.63 11.81 1.34
CA GLU A 176 9.53 10.65 0.43
C GLU A 176 8.23 10.67 -0.37
N ILE A 177 7.09 11.00 0.26
CA ILE A 177 5.81 11.15 -0.45
C ILE A 177 5.88 12.28 -1.48
N ALA A 178 6.53 13.39 -1.16
CA ALA A 178 6.73 14.48 -2.10
C ALA A 178 7.54 14.03 -3.32
N GLU A 179 8.58 13.21 -3.11
CA GLU A 179 9.37 12.60 -4.17
C GLU A 179 8.55 11.60 -5.00
N VAL A 180 7.82 10.68 -4.34
CA VAL A 180 6.99 9.67 -5.00
C VAL A 180 5.91 10.31 -5.88
N LEU A 181 5.22 11.32 -5.36
CA LEU A 181 4.11 11.98 -6.06
C LEU A 181 4.54 13.13 -6.98
N GLY A 182 5.80 13.56 -6.90
CA GLY A 182 6.32 14.70 -7.68
C GLY A 182 5.64 16.03 -7.32
N VAL A 183 5.32 16.26 -6.04
CA VAL A 183 4.61 17.46 -5.57
C VAL A 183 5.35 18.12 -4.39
N SER A 184 4.97 19.38 -4.07
CA SER A 184 5.57 20.07 -2.94
C SER A 184 5.14 19.48 -1.58
N LEU A 185 5.97 19.63 -0.54
CA LEU A 185 5.65 19.24 0.84
C LEU A 185 4.34 19.85 1.34
N GLY A 186 4.06 21.10 1.00
CA GLY A 186 2.79 21.76 1.34
C GLY A 186 1.59 21.05 0.72
N THR A 187 1.74 20.58 -0.52
CA THR A 187 0.72 19.79 -1.23
C THR A 187 0.53 18.43 -0.56
N VAL A 188 1.60 17.74 -0.17
CA VAL A 188 1.54 16.46 0.57
C VAL A 188 0.76 16.64 1.87
N LYS A 189 1.14 17.62 2.71
CA LYS A 189 0.47 17.91 3.98
C LYS A 189 -1.03 18.15 3.80
N SER A 190 -1.41 18.96 2.82
CA SER A 190 -2.82 19.28 2.55
C SER A 190 -3.59 18.07 2.00
N ARG A 191 -2.98 17.22 1.15
CA ARG A 191 -3.61 16.00 0.64
C ARG A 191 -3.84 14.97 1.73
N ILE A 192 -2.86 14.77 2.63
CA ILE A 192 -2.99 13.86 3.78
C ILE A 192 -4.09 14.35 4.72
N LEU A 193 -4.11 15.63 5.07
CA LEU A 193 -5.14 16.19 5.95
C LEU A 193 -6.54 15.94 5.38
N ARG A 194 -6.79 16.36 4.14
CA ARG A 194 -8.08 16.17 3.46
C ARG A 194 -8.45 14.70 3.29
N GLY A 195 -7.45 13.85 3.03
CA GLY A 195 -7.66 12.41 2.89
C GLY A 195 -8.08 11.76 4.21
N ARG A 196 -7.43 12.13 5.33
CA ARG A 196 -7.80 11.67 6.68
C ARG A 196 -9.19 12.15 7.11
N GLU A 197 -9.54 13.40 6.79
CA GLU A 197 -10.89 13.94 7.02
C GLU A 197 -11.93 13.12 6.24
N ALA A 198 -11.73 12.93 4.95
CA ALA A 198 -12.63 12.14 4.11
C ALA A 198 -12.74 10.69 4.60
N LEU A 199 -11.62 10.05 5.00
CA LEU A 199 -11.61 8.69 5.54
C LEU A 199 -12.42 8.58 6.83
N ARG A 200 -12.21 9.53 7.76
CA ARG A 200 -12.98 9.59 9.01
C ARG A 200 -14.47 9.70 8.76
N ASP A 201 -14.88 10.54 7.81
CA ASP A 201 -16.30 10.75 7.51
C ASP A 201 -16.93 9.48 6.89
N GLN A 202 -16.20 8.77 6.01
CA GLN A 202 -16.64 7.49 5.45
C GLN A 202 -16.77 6.40 6.54
N LEU A 203 -15.79 6.30 7.44
CA LEU A 203 -15.82 5.33 8.54
C LEU A 203 -16.94 5.63 9.53
N ALA A 204 -17.16 6.90 9.88
CA ALA A 204 -18.25 7.31 10.77
C ALA A 204 -19.63 7.00 10.15
N GLY A 205 -19.79 7.16 8.84
CA GLY A 205 -21.00 6.77 8.10
C GLY A 205 -21.24 5.27 8.13
N SER A 206 -20.21 4.47 7.91
CA SER A 206 -20.28 3.00 7.90
C SER A 206 -20.61 2.44 9.30
N MET A 207 -20.10 3.04 10.36
CA MET A 207 -20.42 2.64 11.75
C MET A 207 -21.86 2.95 12.15
N LYS A 208 -22.45 4.03 11.65
CA LYS A 208 -23.85 4.40 11.95
C LYS A 208 -24.86 3.50 11.20
N SER A 209 -24.50 2.96 10.06
CA SER A 209 -25.37 2.08 9.28
C SER A 209 -25.35 0.61 9.74
N ARG A 210 -24.54 0.25 10.74
CA ARG A 210 -24.53 -1.11 11.29
C ARG A 210 -25.74 -1.30 12.21
N PRO A 211 -26.67 -2.26 11.92
CA PRO A 211 -27.66 -2.65 12.88
C PRO A 211 -26.94 -3.25 14.10
N ALA A 212 -27.31 -2.78 15.31
CA ALA A 212 -26.78 -3.34 16.54
C ALA A 212 -26.96 -4.87 16.52
N MET A 213 -25.84 -5.59 16.55
CA MET A 213 -25.85 -7.05 16.60
C MET A 213 -26.60 -7.49 17.85
N LYS A 214 -27.86 -7.95 17.67
CA LYS A 214 -28.65 -8.51 18.76
C LYS A 214 -27.91 -9.75 19.27
N LEU A 215 -27.31 -9.64 20.45
CA LEU A 215 -26.84 -10.78 21.21
C LEU A 215 -28.03 -11.72 21.42
N VAL A 216 -28.02 -12.85 20.72
CA VAL A 216 -28.98 -13.94 21.00
C VAL A 216 -28.55 -14.51 22.34
N PRO A 217 -29.39 -14.41 23.40
CA PRO A 217 -29.06 -15.03 24.67
C PRO A 217 -28.98 -16.54 24.47
N LYS A 218 -27.85 -17.15 24.89
CA LYS A 218 -27.72 -18.59 24.99
C LYS A 218 -28.78 -19.08 25.98
N THR A 219 -29.87 -19.66 25.46
CA THR A 219 -30.78 -20.46 26.28
C THR A 219 -29.98 -21.66 26.79
N ALA A 220 -29.80 -21.69 28.09
CA ALA A 220 -29.33 -22.87 28.80
C ALA A 220 -30.43 -23.95 28.75
N GLU A 221 -30.11 -25.15 28.28
CA GLU A 221 -30.70 -26.42 28.62
C GLU A 221 -29.64 -27.30 29.25
#